data_3ba2d2afcca9a69de9883fbe37cc01c6
#
_entry.id   3ba2d2afcca9a69de9883fbe37cc01c6
#
_cell.length_a   1.000
_cell.length_b   1.000
_cell.length_c   1.000
_cell.angle_alpha   90.00
_cell.angle_beta   90.00
_cell.angle_gamma   90.00
#
_symmetry.space_group_name_H-M   'P 1'
#
loop_
_entity.id
_entity.type
_entity.pdbx_description
1 polymer ?
#
loop_
_entity_poly.entity_id
_entity_poly.type
_entity_poly.pdbx_seq_one_letter_code
_entity_poly.pdbx_strand_id
1 'polypeptide(L)'
;ADFDVFIVGCGPAGISAGLSSIQHKLRYKIVEQEDSLGGAVYHYPRQKIAMTAPVELALIGKVRFAEVQKEKLLEFWQDVVEKTGLKVAFRERMESIVKEGDKFVVTTSRGSYSATTVLLSMGRRGTPRKLEVPGEELPKVMYRLSDPAQFEGQAVLVVGGGDSAL
;
A
#
# COMPACT_ATOMS: atom_id res chain seq x y z
N ALA A 1 -18.32 -2.93 -18.95
CA ALA A 1 -17.39 -2.42 -17.93
C ALA A 1 -16.19 -1.79 -18.63
N ASP A 2 -15.65 -0.71 -18.06
CA ASP A 2 -14.46 -0.05 -18.56
C ASP A 2 -13.23 -0.91 -18.35
N PHE A 3 -13.21 -1.62 -17.22
CA PHE A 3 -12.11 -2.49 -16.81
C PHE A 3 -12.60 -3.91 -16.47
N ASP A 4 -11.73 -4.88 -16.72
CA ASP A 4 -11.96 -6.24 -16.29
C ASP A 4 -11.62 -6.38 -14.79
N VAL A 5 -10.58 -5.67 -14.35
CA VAL A 5 -10.14 -5.61 -12.95
C VAL A 5 -9.86 -4.17 -12.51
N PHE A 6 -10.47 -3.76 -11.41
CA PHE A 6 -10.14 -2.50 -10.73
C PHE A 6 -9.43 -2.80 -9.43
N ILE A 7 -8.20 -2.31 -9.26
CA ILE A 7 -7.31 -2.63 -8.14
C ILE A 7 -7.20 -1.39 -7.26
N VAL A 8 -7.51 -1.54 -5.98
CA VAL A 8 -7.44 -0.47 -4.99
C VAL A 8 -6.21 -0.69 -4.09
N GLY A 9 -5.25 0.21 -4.19
CA GLY A 9 -3.98 0.18 -3.46
C GLY A 9 -2.81 -0.34 -4.28
N CYS A 10 -1.66 0.31 -4.17
CA CYS A 10 -0.41 0.00 -4.88
C CYS A 10 0.72 -0.43 -3.93
N GLY A 11 0.37 -1.24 -2.93
CA GLY A 11 1.33 -2.01 -2.16
C GLY A 11 1.76 -3.27 -2.92
N PRO A 12 2.56 -4.16 -2.30
CA PRO A 12 3.04 -5.39 -2.93
C PRO A 12 1.94 -6.24 -3.57
N ALA A 13 0.79 -6.36 -2.91
CA ALA A 13 -0.36 -7.11 -3.42
C ALA A 13 -0.98 -6.47 -4.67
N GLY A 14 -1.15 -5.14 -4.66
CA GLY A 14 -1.69 -4.41 -5.81
C GLY A 14 -0.75 -4.42 -7.01
N ILE A 15 0.55 -4.30 -6.79
CA ILE A 15 1.57 -4.44 -7.83
C ILE A 15 1.50 -5.85 -8.44
N SER A 16 1.51 -6.90 -7.61
CA SER A 16 1.41 -8.28 -8.08
C SER A 16 0.15 -8.54 -8.90
N ALA A 17 -0.99 -8.02 -8.46
CA ALA A 17 -2.26 -8.12 -9.20
C ALA A 17 -2.21 -7.39 -10.55
N GLY A 18 -1.59 -6.21 -10.58
CA GLY A 18 -1.40 -5.46 -11.82
C GLY A 18 -0.51 -6.19 -12.82
N LEU A 19 0.60 -6.76 -12.37
CA LEU A 19 1.48 -7.58 -13.20
C LEU A 19 0.76 -8.80 -13.78
N SER A 20 -0.03 -9.48 -12.95
CA SER A 20 -0.88 -10.58 -13.39
C SER A 20 -1.92 -10.12 -14.42
N SER A 21 -2.50 -8.95 -14.22
CA SER A 21 -3.45 -8.38 -15.18
C SER A 21 -2.79 -8.12 -16.55
N ILE A 22 -1.56 -7.60 -16.58
CA ILE A 22 -0.80 -7.43 -17.82
C ILE A 22 -0.53 -8.79 -18.46
N GLN A 23 -0.06 -9.77 -17.71
CA GLN A 23 0.25 -11.13 -18.22
C GLN A 23 -0.97 -11.78 -18.88
N HIS A 24 -2.13 -11.61 -18.29
CA HIS A 24 -3.40 -12.14 -18.79
C HIS A 24 -4.13 -11.22 -19.76
N LYS A 25 -3.51 -10.11 -20.17
CA LYS A 25 -4.07 -9.12 -21.12
C LYS A 25 -5.43 -8.57 -20.69
N LEU A 26 -5.63 -8.41 -19.39
CA LEU A 26 -6.83 -7.82 -18.83
C LEU A 26 -6.74 -6.28 -18.87
N ARG A 27 -7.87 -5.64 -19.12
CA ARG A 27 -8.00 -4.18 -18.96
C ARG A 27 -8.07 -3.91 -17.46
N TYR A 28 -7.08 -3.22 -16.92
CA TYR A 28 -7.00 -2.95 -15.50
C TYR A 28 -6.82 -1.47 -15.20
N LYS A 29 -7.21 -1.06 -14.01
CA LYS A 29 -6.86 0.22 -13.41
C LYS A 29 -6.41 -0.02 -11.98
N ILE A 30 -5.28 0.58 -11.62
CA ILE A 30 -4.80 0.62 -10.23
C ILE A 30 -4.93 2.05 -9.75
N VAL A 31 -5.55 2.24 -8.60
CA VAL A 31 -5.61 3.54 -7.91
C VAL A 31 -4.87 3.46 -6.58
N GLU A 32 -4.13 4.52 -6.27
CA GLU A 32 -3.41 4.69 -5.02
C GLU A 32 -3.67 6.10 -4.48
N GLN A 33 -4.06 6.18 -3.21
CA GLN A 33 -4.36 7.47 -2.57
C GLN A 33 -3.11 8.31 -2.30
N GLU A 34 -1.97 7.64 -2.05
CA GLU A 34 -0.68 8.29 -1.85
C GLU A 34 -0.07 8.71 -3.19
N ASP A 35 1.05 9.42 -3.14
CA ASP A 35 1.81 9.82 -4.32
C ASP A 35 2.96 8.86 -4.67
N SER A 36 3.07 7.76 -3.95
CA SER A 36 4.15 6.80 -4.06
C SER A 36 3.64 5.37 -3.99
N LEU A 37 4.40 4.46 -4.60
CA LEU A 37 4.15 3.02 -4.52
C LEU A 37 4.73 2.42 -3.23
N GLY A 38 4.33 1.18 -2.93
CA GLY A 38 4.88 0.40 -1.83
C GLY A 38 3.98 0.30 -0.59
N GLY A 39 2.92 1.11 -0.52
CA GLY A 39 1.92 1.04 0.55
C GLY A 39 2.54 1.15 1.95
N ALA A 40 2.30 0.17 2.82
CA ALA A 40 2.81 0.18 4.19
C ALA A 40 4.35 0.23 4.27
N VAL A 41 5.05 -0.40 3.31
CA VAL A 41 6.52 -0.42 3.27
C VAL A 41 7.09 0.98 3.09
N TYR A 42 6.47 1.81 2.26
CA TYR A 42 6.89 3.20 2.08
C TYR A 42 6.94 3.97 3.40
N HIS A 43 6.03 3.67 4.31
CA HIS A 43 5.90 4.34 5.60
C HIS A 43 6.65 3.67 6.76
N TYR A 44 7.44 2.63 6.49
CA TYR A 44 8.31 2.06 7.51
C TYR A 44 9.39 3.07 7.91
N PRO A 45 9.88 3.03 9.14
CA PRO A 45 11.06 3.79 9.56
C PRO A 45 12.24 3.57 8.61
N ARG A 46 13.16 4.52 8.57
CA ARG A 46 14.40 4.41 7.79
C ARG A 46 15.18 3.17 8.19
N GLN A 47 15.77 2.50 7.20
CA GLN A 47 16.59 1.29 7.38
C GLN A 47 15.85 0.09 7.99
N LYS A 48 14.54 0.17 8.17
CA LYS A 48 13.78 -0.99 8.66
C LYS A 48 13.94 -2.18 7.72
N ILE A 49 14.26 -3.32 8.32
CA ILE A 49 14.32 -4.59 7.60
C ILE A 49 12.89 -5.11 7.42
N ALA A 50 12.54 -5.40 6.19
CA ALA A 50 11.32 -6.11 5.84
C ALA A 50 11.65 -7.61 5.71
N MET A 51 10.90 -8.43 6.45
CA MET A 51 10.93 -9.88 6.30
C MET A 51 10.05 -10.27 5.13
N THR A 52 10.58 -11.00 4.17
CA THR A 52 9.82 -11.45 3.00
C THR A 52 10.02 -12.93 2.78
N ALA A 53 9.10 -13.57 2.05
CA ALA A 53 9.26 -14.92 1.55
C ALA A 53 9.57 -14.87 0.05
N PRO A 54 10.26 -15.88 -0.48
CA PRO A 54 10.42 -16.03 -1.92
C PRO A 54 9.06 -16.04 -2.61
N VAL A 55 8.93 -15.28 -3.69
CA VAL A 55 7.68 -15.17 -4.44
C VAL A 55 7.98 -15.23 -5.95
N GLU A 56 7.04 -15.77 -6.70
CA GLU A 56 7.05 -15.70 -8.15
C GLU A 56 6.10 -14.59 -8.61
N LEU A 57 6.67 -13.57 -9.24
CA LEU A 57 5.91 -12.45 -9.77
C LEU A 57 5.70 -12.60 -11.26
N ALA A 58 4.47 -12.36 -11.71
CA ALA A 58 4.16 -12.30 -13.13
C ALA A 58 5.10 -11.33 -13.85
N LEU A 59 5.56 -11.69 -15.06
CA LEU A 59 6.48 -10.93 -15.90
C LEU A 59 7.91 -10.77 -15.36
N ILE A 60 8.16 -11.00 -14.08
CA ILE A 60 9.46 -10.82 -13.43
C ILE A 60 10.12 -12.16 -13.12
N GLY A 61 9.33 -13.18 -12.70
CA GLY A 61 9.85 -14.48 -12.28
C GLY A 61 10.11 -14.55 -10.77
N LYS A 62 11.02 -15.43 -10.38
CA LYS A 62 11.32 -15.71 -8.97
C LYS A 62 12.10 -14.58 -8.32
N VAL A 63 11.55 -14.02 -7.28
CA VAL A 63 12.17 -13.01 -6.41
C VAL A 63 12.47 -13.65 -5.07
N ARG A 64 13.73 -13.54 -4.61
CA ARG A 64 14.20 -14.16 -3.38
C ARG A 64 14.84 -13.10 -2.49
N PHE A 65 14.01 -12.44 -1.70
CA PHE A 65 14.46 -11.70 -0.55
C PHE A 65 14.08 -12.50 0.71
N ALA A 66 15.00 -12.71 1.65
CA ALA A 66 14.68 -13.20 2.99
C ALA A 66 14.53 -12.01 3.93
N GLU A 67 15.56 -11.18 3.96
CA GLU A 67 15.62 -9.92 4.66
C GLU A 67 16.05 -8.83 3.67
N VAL A 68 15.35 -7.74 3.64
CA VAL A 68 15.66 -6.64 2.74
C VAL A 68 15.37 -5.31 3.41
N GLN A 69 16.28 -4.37 3.26
CA GLN A 69 16.03 -3.00 3.73
C GLN A 69 14.87 -2.37 2.95
N LYS A 70 14.06 -1.57 3.65
CA LYS A 70 12.94 -0.84 3.08
C LYS A 70 13.30 -0.16 1.76
N GLU A 71 14.40 0.57 1.75
CA GLU A 71 14.83 1.38 0.60
C GLU A 71 15.10 0.49 -0.62
N LYS A 72 15.81 -0.61 -0.45
CA LYS A 72 16.07 -1.58 -1.53
C LYS A 72 14.81 -2.25 -2.05
N LEU A 73 13.85 -2.50 -1.15
CA LEU A 73 12.57 -3.08 -1.57
C LEU A 73 11.74 -2.09 -2.39
N LEU A 74 11.76 -0.81 -2.03
CA LEU A 74 11.09 0.24 -2.79
C LEU A 74 11.75 0.47 -4.16
N GLU A 75 13.08 0.49 -4.24
CA GLU A 75 13.82 0.53 -5.51
C GLU A 75 13.46 -0.65 -6.40
N PHE A 76 13.41 -1.85 -5.83
CA PHE A 76 12.97 -3.04 -6.58
C PHE A 76 11.56 -2.88 -7.16
N TRP A 77 10.59 -2.40 -6.39
CA TRP A 77 9.24 -2.17 -6.89
C TRP A 77 9.19 -1.09 -7.97
N GLN A 78 9.98 -0.03 -7.82
CA GLN A 78 10.10 1.03 -8.84
C GLN A 78 10.63 0.45 -10.15
N ASP A 79 11.70 -0.33 -10.09
CA ASP A 79 12.27 -1.02 -11.25
C ASP A 79 11.26 -1.96 -11.93
N VAL A 80 10.47 -2.68 -11.15
CA VAL A 80 9.41 -3.57 -11.66
C VAL A 80 8.37 -2.78 -12.43
N VAL A 81 7.90 -1.66 -11.88
CA VAL A 81 6.92 -0.79 -12.53
C VAL A 81 7.46 -0.24 -13.84
N GLU A 82 8.70 0.26 -13.85
CA GLU A 82 9.34 0.80 -15.05
C GLU A 82 9.55 -0.25 -16.14
N LYS A 83 10.09 -1.41 -15.79
CA LYS A 83 10.37 -2.51 -16.73
C LYS A 83 9.11 -3.12 -17.34
N THR A 84 8.02 -3.19 -16.59
CA THR A 84 6.78 -3.83 -17.04
C THR A 84 5.79 -2.88 -17.66
N GLY A 85 5.99 -1.56 -17.50
CA GLY A 85 5.04 -0.55 -17.94
C GLY A 85 3.73 -0.55 -17.13
N LEU A 86 3.76 -1.07 -15.89
CA LEU A 86 2.61 -1.07 -15.00
C LEU A 86 2.12 0.37 -14.75
N LYS A 87 0.86 0.62 -15.03
CA LYS A 87 0.25 1.94 -14.87
C LYS A 87 -0.49 2.04 -13.55
N VAL A 88 -0.16 3.06 -12.77
CA VAL A 88 -0.78 3.37 -11.48
C VAL A 88 -1.28 4.80 -11.48
N ALA A 89 -2.51 5.01 -11.05
CA ALA A 89 -3.06 6.34 -10.83
C ALA A 89 -2.84 6.72 -9.36
N PHE A 90 -1.78 7.48 -9.11
CA PHE A 90 -1.46 8.04 -7.80
C PHE A 90 -2.36 9.23 -7.44
N ARG A 91 -2.47 9.53 -6.14
CA ARG A 91 -3.33 10.59 -5.60
C ARG A 91 -4.77 10.44 -6.04
N GLU A 92 -5.22 9.20 -6.20
CA GLU A 92 -6.59 8.85 -6.53
C GLU A 92 -7.13 7.90 -5.46
N ARG A 93 -7.99 8.43 -4.59
CA ARG A 93 -8.57 7.68 -3.48
C ARG A 93 -9.90 7.05 -3.90
N MET A 94 -10.05 5.76 -3.65
CA MET A 94 -11.35 5.09 -3.75
C MET A 94 -12.27 5.57 -2.62
N GLU A 95 -13.50 5.93 -2.95
CA GLU A 95 -14.50 6.48 -2.03
C GLU A 95 -15.65 5.51 -1.80
N SER A 96 -16.13 4.86 -2.85
CA SER A 96 -17.21 3.89 -2.73
C SER A 96 -17.16 2.83 -3.82
N ILE A 97 -17.78 1.69 -3.54
CA ILE A 97 -17.99 0.60 -4.48
C ILE A 97 -19.44 0.18 -4.36
N VAL A 98 -20.16 0.17 -5.48
CA VAL A 98 -21.55 -0.28 -5.55
C VAL A 98 -21.68 -1.36 -6.61
N LYS A 99 -22.35 -2.45 -6.29
CA LYS A 99 -22.65 -3.50 -7.26
C LYS A 99 -23.92 -3.12 -8.04
N GLU A 100 -23.80 -3.05 -9.35
CA GLU A 100 -24.89 -2.76 -10.28
C GLU A 100 -25.01 -3.88 -11.31
N GLY A 101 -25.96 -4.79 -11.10
CA GLY A 101 -26.09 -5.97 -11.95
C GLY A 101 -24.84 -6.84 -11.94
N ASP A 102 -24.24 -7.04 -13.11
CA ASP A 102 -23.05 -7.88 -13.30
C ASP A 102 -21.75 -7.11 -13.19
N LYS A 103 -21.77 -5.85 -12.82
CA LYS A 103 -20.59 -5.01 -12.68
C LYS A 103 -20.55 -4.28 -11.34
N PHE A 104 -19.38 -3.75 -11.02
CA PHE A 104 -19.17 -2.82 -9.94
C PHE A 104 -18.96 -1.40 -10.50
N VAL A 105 -19.53 -0.42 -9.82
CA VAL A 105 -19.23 1.00 -10.03
C VAL A 105 -18.34 1.44 -8.89
N VAL A 106 -17.13 1.87 -9.23
CA VAL A 106 -16.13 2.36 -8.28
C VAL A 106 -16.03 3.86 -8.41
N THR A 107 -16.37 4.59 -7.36
CA THR A 107 -16.21 6.04 -7.29
C THR A 107 -14.91 6.37 -6.59
N THR A 108 -14.14 7.25 -7.20
CA THR A 108 -12.87 7.75 -6.67
C THR A 108 -12.90 9.27 -6.56
N SER A 109 -11.87 9.86 -5.95
CA SER A 109 -11.69 11.31 -5.88
C SER A 109 -11.54 12.00 -7.26
N ARG A 110 -11.40 11.22 -8.35
CA ARG A 110 -11.22 11.74 -9.71
C ARG A 110 -12.32 11.36 -10.69
N GLY A 111 -13.23 10.46 -10.31
CA GLY A 111 -14.32 10.04 -11.19
C GLY A 111 -14.90 8.69 -10.81
N SER A 112 -15.83 8.21 -11.66
CA SER A 112 -16.46 6.91 -11.48
C SER A 112 -16.10 5.99 -12.65
N TYR A 113 -15.89 4.72 -12.35
CA TYR A 113 -15.45 3.69 -13.28
C TYR A 113 -16.28 2.43 -13.12
N SER A 114 -16.54 1.72 -14.20
CA SER A 114 -17.17 0.42 -14.13
C SER A 114 -16.15 -0.71 -14.29
N ALA A 115 -16.27 -1.75 -13.47
CA ALA A 115 -15.38 -2.91 -13.53
C ALA A 115 -16.16 -4.21 -13.34
N THR A 116 -15.68 -5.27 -13.98
CA THR A 116 -16.24 -6.62 -13.78
C THR A 116 -15.84 -7.18 -12.40
N THR A 117 -14.62 -6.89 -11.98
CA THR A 117 -14.07 -7.34 -10.69
C THR A 117 -13.37 -6.19 -9.99
N VAL A 118 -13.46 -6.15 -8.67
CA VAL A 118 -12.71 -5.20 -7.84
C VAL A 118 -11.82 -5.99 -6.88
N LEU A 119 -10.53 -5.66 -6.86
CA LEU A 119 -9.55 -6.20 -5.92
C LEU A 119 -9.19 -5.15 -4.88
N LEU A 120 -9.45 -5.44 -3.63
CA LEU A 120 -9.08 -4.58 -2.49
C LEU A 120 -7.72 -4.99 -1.94
N SER A 121 -6.70 -4.19 -2.22
CA SER A 121 -5.32 -4.38 -1.75
C SER A 121 -4.82 -3.21 -0.90
N MET A 122 -5.71 -2.68 -0.07
CA MET A 122 -5.48 -1.49 0.77
C MET A 122 -4.57 -1.75 1.98
N GLY A 123 -4.12 -2.98 2.18
CA GLY A 123 -3.30 -3.38 3.31
C GLY A 123 -4.04 -3.33 4.66
N ARG A 124 -3.26 -3.26 5.73
CA ARG A 124 -3.78 -3.27 7.11
C ARG A 124 -3.73 -1.88 7.78
N ARG A 125 -3.31 -0.85 7.07
CA ARG A 125 -3.27 0.51 7.59
C ARG A 125 -4.68 1.07 7.60
N GLY A 126 -5.20 1.28 8.79
CA GLY A 126 -6.50 1.90 9.02
C GLY A 126 -6.40 3.05 10.01
N THR A 127 -7.52 3.46 10.54
CA THR A 127 -7.57 4.38 11.69
C THR A 127 -6.88 3.73 12.89
N PRO A 128 -5.93 4.39 13.54
CA PRO A 128 -5.28 3.86 14.73
C PRO A 128 -6.31 3.53 15.80
N ARG A 129 -6.10 2.43 16.51
CA ARG A 129 -6.92 2.11 17.68
C ARG A 129 -6.61 3.13 18.78
N LYS A 130 -7.64 3.84 19.21
CA LYS A 130 -7.53 4.80 20.29
C LYS A 130 -7.57 4.10 21.65
N LEU A 131 -6.92 4.72 22.64
CA LEU A 131 -6.95 4.28 24.04
C LEU A 131 -8.16 4.85 24.78
N GLU A 132 -8.75 5.92 24.24
CA GLU A 132 -9.88 6.65 24.81
C GLU A 132 -9.56 7.22 26.21
N VAL A 133 -8.35 7.74 26.36
CA VAL A 133 -7.88 8.37 27.60
C VAL A 133 -7.79 9.89 27.45
N PRO A 134 -7.96 10.66 28.54
CA PRO A 134 -7.82 12.10 28.49
C PRO A 134 -6.44 12.52 28.00
N GLY A 135 -6.42 13.47 27.04
CA GLY A 135 -5.19 14.00 26.45
C GLY A 135 -4.66 13.22 25.25
N GLU A 136 -5.34 12.18 24.82
CA GLU A 136 -4.95 11.40 23.62
C GLU A 136 -5.03 12.24 22.34
N GLU A 137 -5.88 13.26 22.31
CA GLU A 137 -6.06 14.19 21.17
C GLU A 137 -5.00 15.29 21.11
N LEU A 138 -4.10 15.37 22.08
CA LEU A 138 -3.08 16.40 22.12
C LEU A 138 -2.05 16.21 20.99
N PRO A 139 -1.51 17.30 20.41
CA PRO A 139 -0.55 17.23 19.29
C PRO A 139 0.74 16.44 19.60
N LYS A 140 1.06 16.24 20.87
CA LYS A 140 2.21 15.44 21.32
C LYS A 140 1.97 13.93 21.24
N VAL A 141 0.74 13.49 21.03
CA VAL A 141 0.40 12.06 20.90
C VAL A 141 0.49 11.65 19.45
N MET A 142 1.30 10.68 19.18
CA MET A 142 1.55 10.16 17.83
C MET A 142 1.25 8.67 17.75
N TYR A 143 0.62 8.26 16.67
CA TYR A 143 0.31 6.84 16.40
C TYR A 143 1.30 6.18 15.44
N ARG A 144 2.27 6.93 14.95
CA ARG A 144 3.27 6.46 13.99
C ARG A 144 4.61 7.10 14.28
N LEU A 145 5.63 6.27 14.28
CA LEU A 145 7.02 6.71 14.35
C LEU A 145 7.63 6.57 12.95
N SER A 146 7.79 7.67 12.24
CA SER A 146 8.38 7.68 10.89
C SER A 146 9.88 7.88 10.92
N ASP A 147 10.36 8.72 11.84
CA ASP A 147 11.77 9.02 12.03
C ASP A 147 12.08 9.11 13.53
N PRO A 148 12.74 8.10 14.10
CA PRO A 148 13.11 8.10 15.52
C PRO A 148 14.07 9.22 15.90
N ALA A 149 14.90 9.69 14.97
CA ALA A 149 15.91 10.71 15.24
C ALA A 149 15.31 12.05 15.71
N GLN A 150 14.08 12.35 15.32
CA GLN A 150 13.39 13.57 15.78
C GLN A 150 13.12 13.62 17.29
N PHE A 151 13.20 12.47 17.96
CA PHE A 151 12.98 12.33 19.40
C PHE A 151 14.26 12.12 20.21
N GLU A 152 15.42 12.22 19.57
CA GLU A 152 16.69 12.06 20.24
C GLU A 152 16.86 13.11 21.36
N GLY A 153 17.23 12.66 22.55
CA GLY A 153 17.35 13.52 23.72
C GLY A 153 16.02 13.92 24.40
N GLN A 154 14.88 13.43 23.91
CA GLN A 154 13.57 13.70 24.49
C GLN A 154 13.08 12.55 25.39
N ALA A 155 12.27 12.88 26.38
CA ALA A 155 11.57 11.87 27.18
C ALA A 155 10.32 11.41 26.41
N VAL A 156 10.30 10.16 25.98
CA VAL A 156 9.22 9.57 25.18
C VAL A 156 8.56 8.43 25.93
N LEU A 157 7.23 8.45 25.98
CA LEU A 157 6.43 7.35 26.50
C LEU A 157 5.91 6.49 25.32
N VAL A 158 6.29 5.23 25.29
CA VAL A 158 5.79 4.26 24.32
C VAL A 158 4.67 3.44 24.95
N VAL A 159 3.49 3.43 24.31
CA VAL A 159 2.35 2.65 24.75
C VAL A 159 2.16 1.43 23.84
N GLY A 160 2.45 0.26 24.40
CA GLY A 160 2.42 -1.02 23.71
C GLY A 160 3.76 -1.75 23.80
N GLY A 161 3.77 -3.05 23.54
CA GLY A 161 4.95 -3.93 23.65
C GLY A 161 5.11 -4.86 22.46
N GLY A 162 4.64 -4.46 21.27
CA GLY A 162 4.87 -5.22 20.03
C GLY A 162 6.21 -4.84 19.37
N ASP A 163 6.58 -5.56 18.31
CA ASP A 163 7.85 -5.36 17.57
C ASP A 163 8.09 -3.91 17.11
N SER A 164 7.02 -3.14 16.94
CA SER A 164 7.12 -1.72 16.56
C SER A 164 7.38 -0.79 17.73
N ALA A 165 7.37 -1.29 18.97
CA ALA A 165 7.63 -0.53 20.19
C ALA A 165 9.10 -0.63 20.64
N LEU A 166 9.86 -1.56 20.05
CA LEU A 166 11.28 -1.81 20.27
C LEU A 166 12.11 -1.08 19.23
#